data_46a4267ef702e4a5d021928b0db86f8a
#
_entry.id   46a4267ef702e4a5d021928b0db86f8a
#
_cell.length_a   1.000
_cell.length_b   1.000
_cell.length_c   1.000
_cell.angle_alpha   90.00
_cell.angle_beta   90.00
_cell.angle_gamma   90.00
#
_symmetry.space_group_name_H-M   'P 1'
#
loop_
_entity.id
_entity.type
_entity.pdbx_description
1 polymer ?
#
loop_
_entity_poly.entity_id
_entity_poly.type
_entity_poly.pdbx_seq_one_letter_code
_entity_poly.pdbx_strand_id
1 'polypeptide(L)'
;CQKTAAALAVELYQTGKDFSMKNGNFLSPLAKFSQLKIGLEGAYQQENATLALQAFLLYMSARGESVDEQMVRRALERTHWAGRLERIRPQIYLDGAHNLPALICLVEFIKEKIQQGYRVQILFGALKRKDYQAMLGYLTATLPDVELKVTGFAYQDSLEARDVADYERIDSYQDFIRTFEETAGKKELLFVTGSLYFISEVRACLISSDRVD
;
A
#
# COMPACT_ATOMS: atom_id res chain seq x y z
N CYS A 1 -12.20 14.11 -18.54
CA CYS A 1 -13.37 13.94 -17.63
C CYS A 1 -14.43 15.04 -17.77
N GLN A 2 -14.11 16.35 -17.67
CA GLN A 2 -15.10 17.44 -17.74
C GLN A 2 -15.90 17.45 -19.04
N LYS A 3 -15.21 17.38 -20.20
CA LYS A 3 -15.85 17.32 -21.52
C LYS A 3 -16.77 16.10 -21.69
N THR A 4 -16.36 14.97 -21.14
CA THR A 4 -17.15 13.73 -21.19
C THR A 4 -18.38 13.82 -20.30
N ALA A 5 -18.24 14.34 -19.09
CA ALA A 5 -19.37 14.55 -18.18
C ALA A 5 -20.42 15.51 -18.76
N ALA A 6 -19.97 16.61 -19.36
CA ALA A 6 -20.86 17.56 -20.04
C ALA A 6 -21.59 16.93 -21.23
N ALA A 7 -20.89 16.11 -22.04
CA ALA A 7 -21.49 15.41 -23.20
C ALA A 7 -22.53 14.35 -22.78
N LEU A 8 -22.36 13.74 -21.60
CA LEU A 8 -23.25 12.71 -21.05
C LEU A 8 -24.33 13.29 -20.12
N ALA A 9 -24.34 14.61 -19.89
CA ALA A 9 -25.23 15.31 -18.96
C ALA A 9 -25.23 14.70 -17.55
N VAL A 10 -24.05 14.27 -17.07
CA VAL A 10 -23.86 13.74 -15.71
C VAL A 10 -23.15 14.74 -14.82
N GLU A 11 -23.51 14.75 -13.53
CA GLU A 11 -22.81 15.56 -12.54
C GLU A 11 -21.38 15.06 -12.33
N LEU A 12 -20.44 15.97 -12.21
CA LEU A 12 -19.03 15.71 -11.98
C LEU A 12 -18.58 16.40 -10.69
N TYR A 13 -18.15 15.60 -9.73
CA TYR A 13 -17.54 16.09 -8.49
C TYR A 13 -16.02 15.93 -8.55
N GLN A 14 -15.29 17.00 -8.27
CA GLN A 14 -13.83 17.03 -8.35
C GLN A 14 -13.21 17.28 -6.97
N THR A 15 -12.29 16.42 -6.57
CA THR A 15 -11.50 16.64 -5.36
C THR A 15 -10.67 17.93 -5.47
N GLY A 16 -10.57 18.66 -4.36
CA GLY A 16 -9.89 19.96 -4.31
C GLY A 16 -10.71 21.14 -4.82
N LYS A 17 -11.85 20.88 -5.49
CA LYS A 17 -12.78 21.92 -5.98
C LYS A 17 -14.14 21.81 -5.29
N ASP A 18 -14.79 20.68 -5.42
CA ASP A 18 -16.16 20.47 -4.92
C ASP A 18 -16.16 19.83 -3.53
N PHE A 19 -15.14 19.06 -3.23
CA PHE A 19 -14.90 18.44 -1.92
C PHE A 19 -13.40 18.24 -1.67
N SER A 20 -13.00 18.12 -0.40
CA SER A 20 -11.60 17.91 -0.03
C SER A 20 -11.46 17.31 1.36
N MET A 21 -10.29 16.71 1.64
CA MET A 21 -9.87 16.36 3.00
C MET A 21 -8.44 16.85 3.23
N LYS A 22 -8.22 17.58 4.33
CA LYS A 22 -6.89 18.02 4.77
C LYS A 22 -6.74 17.78 6.27
N ASN A 23 -5.68 17.11 6.67
CA ASN A 23 -5.39 16.81 8.08
C ASN A 23 -6.61 16.22 8.83
N GLY A 24 -7.29 15.26 8.19
CA GLY A 24 -8.49 14.64 8.76
C GLY A 24 -9.76 15.50 8.76
N ASN A 25 -9.72 16.70 8.18
CA ASN A 25 -10.90 17.55 8.06
C ASN A 25 -11.48 17.45 6.64
N PHE A 26 -12.63 16.78 6.53
CA PHE A 26 -13.37 16.62 5.28
C PHE A 26 -14.39 17.75 5.11
N LEU A 27 -14.44 18.30 3.92
CA LEU A 27 -15.37 19.35 3.52
C LEU A 27 -16.04 19.00 2.20
N SER A 28 -17.37 19.03 2.18
CA SER A 28 -18.21 18.82 1.00
C SER A 28 -19.51 19.64 1.17
N PRO A 29 -20.24 19.93 0.09
CA PRO A 29 -21.60 20.47 0.19
C PRO A 29 -22.57 19.58 0.96
N LEU A 30 -22.31 18.27 1.02
CA LEU A 30 -23.18 17.28 1.66
C LEU A 30 -22.89 17.09 3.15
N ALA A 31 -21.64 17.28 3.58
CA ALA A 31 -21.25 17.11 4.98
C ALA A 31 -19.91 17.78 5.29
N LYS A 32 -19.68 18.01 6.59
CA LYS A 32 -18.40 18.45 7.16
C LYS A 32 -18.04 17.54 8.30
N PHE A 33 -16.87 16.91 8.23
CA PHE A 33 -16.33 16.09 9.31
C PHE A 33 -14.95 16.60 9.69
N SER A 34 -14.64 16.60 10.97
CA SER A 34 -13.32 17.03 11.48
C SER A 34 -12.64 15.90 12.22
N GLN A 35 -11.30 15.92 12.28
CA GLN A 35 -10.49 14.95 13.04
C GLN A 35 -10.75 13.48 12.65
N LEU A 36 -11.03 13.22 11.37
CA LEU A 36 -11.13 11.87 10.85
C LEU A 36 -9.75 11.20 10.89
N LYS A 37 -9.71 9.96 11.36
CA LYS A 37 -8.53 9.10 11.30
C LYS A 37 -8.73 8.07 10.20
N ILE A 38 -7.68 7.80 9.45
CA ILE A 38 -7.67 6.79 8.39
C ILE A 38 -6.82 5.62 8.88
N GLY A 39 -7.39 4.43 8.91
CA GLY A 39 -6.70 3.22 9.39
C GLY A 39 -5.66 2.68 8.41
N LEU A 40 -5.72 3.07 7.14
CA LEU A 40 -4.75 2.70 6.11
C LEU A 40 -3.54 3.65 6.14
N GLU A 41 -2.33 3.09 6.09
CA GLU A 41 -1.08 3.84 6.03
C GLU A 41 -0.79 4.33 4.60
N GLY A 42 0.01 5.41 4.48
CA GLY A 42 0.41 6.03 3.21
C GLY A 42 -0.39 7.28 2.85
N ALA A 43 0.31 8.33 2.41
CA ALA A 43 -0.27 9.64 2.12
C ALA A 43 -1.41 9.58 1.08
N TYR A 44 -1.28 8.72 0.06
CA TYR A 44 -2.30 8.52 -0.98
C TYR A 44 -3.63 7.96 -0.45
N GLN A 45 -3.63 7.36 0.73
CA GLN A 45 -4.85 6.84 1.35
C GLN A 45 -5.79 7.96 1.82
N GLN A 46 -5.25 9.15 2.09
CA GLN A 46 -6.10 10.31 2.36
C GLN A 46 -6.94 10.69 1.14
N GLU A 47 -6.36 10.64 -0.06
CA GLU A 47 -7.10 10.90 -1.30
C GLU A 47 -8.15 9.82 -1.56
N ASN A 48 -7.78 8.54 -1.38
CA ASN A 48 -8.71 7.42 -1.52
C ASN A 48 -9.89 7.54 -0.54
N ALA A 49 -9.63 7.84 0.72
CA ALA A 49 -10.68 8.04 1.73
C ALA A 49 -11.56 9.25 1.41
N THR A 50 -10.97 10.33 0.87
CA THR A 50 -11.72 11.52 0.44
C THR A 50 -12.71 11.17 -0.68
N LEU A 51 -12.26 10.45 -1.69
CA LEU A 51 -13.11 10.00 -2.80
C LEU A 51 -14.19 9.02 -2.34
N ALA A 52 -13.82 8.04 -1.52
CA ALA A 52 -14.75 7.04 -1.00
C ALA A 52 -15.84 7.70 -0.14
N LEU A 53 -15.48 8.64 0.72
CA LEU A 53 -16.42 9.35 1.57
C LEU A 53 -17.39 10.22 0.74
N GLN A 54 -16.89 10.95 -0.27
CA GLN A 54 -17.75 11.72 -1.16
C GLN A 54 -18.73 10.82 -1.93
N ALA A 55 -18.24 9.71 -2.47
CA ALA A 55 -19.11 8.77 -3.18
C ALA A 55 -20.19 8.16 -2.26
N PHE A 56 -19.82 7.81 -1.03
CA PHE A 56 -20.76 7.33 -0.01
C PHE A 56 -21.83 8.37 0.34
N LEU A 57 -21.43 9.62 0.55
CA LEU A 57 -22.37 10.71 0.85
C LEU A 57 -23.35 10.97 -0.29
N LEU A 58 -22.87 10.94 -1.54
CA LEU A 58 -23.74 11.04 -2.72
C LEU A 58 -24.75 9.90 -2.78
N TYR A 59 -24.29 8.66 -2.52
CA TYR A 59 -25.14 7.49 -2.50
C TYR A 59 -26.25 7.59 -1.43
N MET A 60 -25.88 7.99 -0.20
CA MET A 60 -26.84 8.14 0.91
C MET A 60 -27.83 9.29 0.63
N SER A 61 -27.34 10.43 0.11
CA SER A 61 -28.18 11.55 -0.29
C SER A 61 -29.22 11.17 -1.36
N ALA A 62 -28.80 10.39 -2.38
CA ALA A 62 -29.70 9.91 -3.43
C ALA A 62 -30.80 8.97 -2.90
N ARG A 63 -30.56 8.32 -1.77
CA ARG A 63 -31.54 7.47 -1.08
C ARG A 63 -32.40 8.21 -0.05
N GLY A 64 -32.11 9.48 0.21
CA GLY A 64 -32.77 10.25 1.26
C GLY A 64 -32.41 9.75 2.68
N GLU A 65 -31.26 9.09 2.84
CA GLU A 65 -30.80 8.52 4.10
C GLU A 65 -29.82 9.46 4.80
N SER A 66 -29.94 9.58 6.13
CA SER A 66 -28.99 10.35 6.94
C SER A 66 -27.71 9.56 7.22
N VAL A 67 -26.59 10.27 7.38
CA VAL A 67 -25.28 9.67 7.68
C VAL A 67 -24.92 9.98 9.14
N ASP A 68 -24.65 8.92 9.91
CA ASP A 68 -24.11 9.03 11.27
C ASP A 68 -22.59 9.29 11.21
N GLU A 69 -22.17 10.44 11.72
CA GLU A 69 -20.76 10.84 11.78
C GLU A 69 -19.90 9.84 12.56
N GLN A 70 -20.40 9.25 13.66
CA GLN A 70 -19.65 8.31 14.44
C GLN A 70 -19.42 6.98 13.70
N MET A 71 -20.39 6.57 12.88
CA MET A 71 -20.21 5.40 12.02
C MET A 71 -19.14 5.67 10.95
N VAL A 72 -19.14 6.84 10.32
CA VAL A 72 -18.10 7.25 9.36
C VAL A 72 -16.72 7.22 10.01
N ARG A 73 -16.56 7.81 11.18
CA ARG A 73 -15.29 7.81 11.93
C ARG A 73 -14.79 6.41 12.19
N ARG A 74 -15.63 5.54 12.76
CA ARG A 74 -15.28 4.15 13.06
C ARG A 74 -14.96 3.35 11.81
N ALA A 75 -15.71 3.56 10.72
CA ALA A 75 -15.46 2.89 9.45
C ALA A 75 -14.09 3.26 8.88
N LEU A 76 -13.76 4.55 8.78
CA LEU A 76 -12.46 5.00 8.27
C LEU A 76 -11.28 4.56 9.15
N GLU A 77 -11.42 4.64 10.48
CA GLU A 77 -10.36 4.26 11.43
C GLU A 77 -10.11 2.74 11.44
N ARG A 78 -11.15 1.93 11.23
CA ARG A 78 -11.04 0.47 11.22
C ARG A 78 -10.78 -0.13 9.84
N THR A 79 -10.81 0.69 8.80
CA THR A 79 -10.54 0.19 7.45
C THR A 79 -9.10 -0.31 7.36
N HIS A 80 -8.95 -1.54 6.92
CA HIS A 80 -7.68 -2.16 6.60
C HIS A 80 -7.82 -2.91 5.26
N TRP A 81 -6.72 -3.06 4.55
CA TRP A 81 -6.70 -3.78 3.29
C TRP A 81 -5.44 -4.62 3.19
N ALA A 82 -5.61 -5.92 3.10
CA ALA A 82 -4.49 -6.86 2.99
C ALA A 82 -3.58 -6.50 1.81
N GLY A 83 -2.28 -6.40 2.08
CA GLY A 83 -1.29 -6.07 1.07
C GLY A 83 -1.32 -4.64 0.54
N ARG A 84 -1.83 -3.68 1.30
CA ARG A 84 -1.74 -2.24 1.02
C ARG A 84 -1.09 -1.52 2.20
N LEU A 85 0.24 -1.45 2.19
CA LEU A 85 1.04 -1.03 3.33
C LEU A 85 0.58 -1.73 4.63
N GLU A 86 0.21 -3.01 4.49
CA GLU A 86 -0.25 -3.83 5.60
C GLU A 86 0.90 -4.12 6.55
N ARG A 87 0.85 -3.60 7.75
CA ARG A 87 1.80 -3.92 8.81
C ARG A 87 1.41 -5.24 9.46
N ILE A 88 1.87 -6.35 8.89
CA ILE A 88 1.51 -7.71 9.33
C ILE A 88 2.27 -8.14 10.59
N ARG A 89 3.44 -7.56 10.82
CA ARG A 89 4.27 -7.70 12.03
C ARG A 89 4.78 -6.34 12.46
N PRO A 90 5.24 -6.15 13.70
CA PRO A 90 5.76 -4.86 14.15
C PRO A 90 6.84 -4.24 13.25
N GLN A 91 7.56 -5.08 12.50
CA GLN A 91 8.68 -4.66 11.66
C GLN A 91 8.54 -5.08 10.20
N ILE A 92 7.42 -5.73 9.80
CA ILE A 92 7.21 -6.23 8.44
C ILE A 92 5.97 -5.61 7.82
N TYR A 93 6.18 -4.99 6.66
CA TYR A 93 5.13 -4.44 5.81
C TYR A 93 4.96 -5.28 4.54
N LEU A 94 3.72 -5.54 4.17
CA LEU A 94 3.34 -6.13 2.89
C LEU A 94 2.68 -5.08 2.01
N ASP A 95 3.21 -4.89 0.80
CA ASP A 95 2.59 -4.00 -0.18
C ASP A 95 2.55 -4.61 -1.58
N GLY A 96 1.39 -4.61 -2.19
CA GLY A 96 1.14 -5.18 -3.51
C GLY A 96 1.50 -4.29 -4.68
N ALA A 97 2.44 -3.37 -4.55
CA ALA A 97 2.96 -2.60 -5.67
C ALA A 97 3.53 -3.55 -6.73
N HIS A 98 2.94 -3.54 -7.92
CA HIS A 98 3.26 -4.45 -9.02
C HIS A 98 3.39 -3.72 -10.37
N ASN A 99 3.53 -2.40 -10.31
CA ASN A 99 3.80 -1.49 -11.41
C ASN A 99 4.48 -0.22 -10.89
N LEU A 100 5.08 0.55 -11.77
CA LEU A 100 5.85 1.74 -11.39
C LEU A 100 5.03 2.81 -10.64
N PRO A 101 3.80 3.18 -11.04
CA PRO A 101 3.00 4.15 -10.28
C PRO A 101 2.74 3.73 -8.83
N ALA A 102 2.40 2.46 -8.58
CA ALA A 102 2.20 1.96 -7.23
C ALA A 102 3.52 1.95 -6.42
N LEU A 103 4.62 1.59 -7.08
CA LEU A 103 5.93 1.57 -6.44
C LEU A 103 6.41 2.97 -6.04
N ILE A 104 6.10 4.00 -6.82
CA ILE A 104 6.38 5.41 -6.46
C ILE A 104 5.74 5.76 -5.10
N CYS A 105 4.47 5.41 -4.91
CA CYS A 105 3.77 5.65 -3.64
C CYS A 105 4.40 4.87 -2.47
N LEU A 106 4.83 3.63 -2.70
CA LEU A 106 5.52 2.82 -1.70
C LEU A 106 6.87 3.44 -1.33
N VAL A 107 7.65 3.90 -2.33
CA VAL A 107 8.96 4.52 -2.12
C VAL A 107 8.85 5.80 -1.28
N GLU A 108 7.83 6.62 -1.51
CA GLU A 108 7.61 7.82 -0.69
C GLU A 108 7.35 7.44 0.78
N PHE A 109 6.55 6.41 1.04
CA PHE A 109 6.34 5.91 2.39
C PHE A 109 7.63 5.35 3.02
N ILE A 110 8.44 4.61 2.26
CA ILE A 110 9.75 4.12 2.72
C ILE A 110 10.67 5.28 3.08
N LYS A 111 10.74 6.33 2.27
CA LYS A 111 11.52 7.53 2.56
C LYS A 111 11.09 8.21 3.86
N GLU A 112 9.79 8.29 4.12
CA GLU A 112 9.29 8.81 5.40
C GLU A 112 9.79 7.98 6.58
N LYS A 113 9.82 6.63 6.47
CA LYS A 113 10.35 5.74 7.52
C LYS A 113 11.86 5.93 7.71
N ILE A 114 12.62 6.09 6.64
CA ILE A 114 14.06 6.38 6.70
C ILE A 114 14.32 7.73 7.41
N GLN A 115 13.53 8.76 7.08
CA GLN A 115 13.62 10.07 7.74
C GLN A 115 13.28 9.99 9.26
N GLN A 116 12.45 9.05 9.66
CA GLN A 116 12.13 8.73 11.06
C GLN A 116 13.23 7.91 11.76
N GLY A 117 14.34 7.63 11.08
CA GLY A 117 15.50 6.90 11.58
C GLY A 117 15.35 5.39 11.56
N TYR A 118 14.50 4.84 10.69
CA TYR A 118 14.46 3.40 10.45
C TYR A 118 15.49 2.99 9.40
N ARG A 119 16.16 1.85 9.64
CA ARG A 119 16.88 1.10 8.62
C ARG A 119 15.89 0.22 7.87
N VAL A 120 15.91 0.25 6.56
CA VAL A 120 14.95 -0.45 5.71
C VAL A 120 15.63 -1.50 4.87
N GLN A 121 14.98 -2.67 4.76
CA GLN A 121 15.29 -3.71 3.78
C GLN A 121 14.06 -3.92 2.90
N ILE A 122 14.28 -4.26 1.63
CA ILE A 122 13.21 -4.61 0.68
C ILE A 122 13.43 -6.03 0.19
N LEU A 123 12.39 -6.84 0.29
CA LEU A 123 12.30 -8.15 -0.33
C LEU A 123 11.33 -8.08 -1.51
N PHE A 124 11.87 -8.22 -2.71
CA PHE A 124 11.12 -8.05 -3.96
C PHE A 124 10.88 -9.39 -4.65
N GLY A 125 9.63 -9.70 -4.97
CA GLY A 125 9.24 -10.85 -5.77
C GLY A 125 8.21 -10.47 -6.81
N ALA A 126 8.51 -10.69 -8.10
CA ALA A 126 7.65 -10.26 -9.20
C ALA A 126 7.43 -11.36 -10.23
N LEU A 127 6.53 -11.10 -11.17
CA LEU A 127 6.27 -11.95 -12.33
C LEU A 127 7.04 -11.45 -13.54
N LYS A 128 7.61 -12.36 -14.36
CA LYS A 128 8.38 -12.05 -15.57
C LYS A 128 7.60 -11.20 -16.57
N ARG A 129 6.27 -11.38 -16.67
CA ARG A 129 5.39 -10.61 -17.57
C ARG A 129 5.15 -9.17 -17.12
N LYS A 130 5.63 -8.77 -15.94
CA LYS A 130 5.58 -7.38 -15.47
C LYS A 130 6.87 -6.65 -15.82
N ASP A 131 6.81 -5.33 -15.84
CA ASP A 131 8.02 -4.52 -16.04
C ASP A 131 8.85 -4.46 -14.76
N TYR A 132 9.33 -5.63 -14.33
CA TYR A 132 10.12 -5.76 -13.08
C TYR A 132 11.46 -5.05 -13.19
N GLN A 133 12.05 -4.98 -14.38
CA GLN A 133 13.33 -4.30 -14.61
C GLN A 133 13.21 -2.80 -14.32
N ALA A 134 12.18 -2.13 -14.85
CA ALA A 134 11.92 -0.74 -14.54
C ALA A 134 11.63 -0.53 -13.05
N MET A 135 10.92 -1.48 -12.41
CA MET A 135 10.64 -1.41 -10.97
C MET A 135 11.91 -1.55 -10.14
N LEU A 136 12.77 -2.53 -10.42
CA LEU A 136 14.04 -2.73 -9.72
C LEU A 136 14.99 -1.55 -9.96
N GLY A 137 15.12 -1.09 -11.20
CA GLY A 137 15.92 0.09 -11.54
C GLY A 137 15.46 1.34 -10.81
N TYR A 138 14.15 1.54 -10.66
CA TYR A 138 13.59 2.65 -9.90
C TYR A 138 13.92 2.54 -8.40
N LEU A 139 13.78 1.37 -7.79
CA LEU A 139 14.14 1.12 -6.38
C LEU A 139 15.62 1.43 -6.14
N THR A 140 16.51 0.88 -6.96
CA THR A 140 17.96 1.08 -6.82
C THR A 140 18.36 2.55 -7.00
N ALA A 141 17.77 3.25 -7.97
CA ALA A 141 18.09 4.65 -8.24
C ALA A 141 17.56 5.61 -7.14
N THR A 142 16.40 5.29 -6.54
CA THR A 142 15.74 6.19 -5.58
C THR A 142 16.03 5.88 -4.12
N LEU A 143 16.50 4.67 -3.82
CA LEU A 143 16.82 4.15 -2.48
C LEU A 143 18.20 3.45 -2.48
N PRO A 144 19.30 4.16 -2.82
CA PRO A 144 20.63 3.54 -3.02
C PRO A 144 21.21 2.92 -1.75
N ASP A 145 20.81 3.39 -0.57
CA ASP A 145 21.29 2.90 0.73
C ASP A 145 20.38 1.82 1.35
N VAL A 146 19.34 1.40 0.64
CA VAL A 146 18.41 0.35 1.10
C VAL A 146 18.87 -1.00 0.58
N GLU A 147 18.92 -1.99 1.46
CA GLU A 147 19.22 -3.38 1.08
C GLU A 147 18.03 -3.94 0.27
N LEU A 148 18.26 -4.14 -1.03
CA LEU A 148 17.27 -4.71 -1.96
C LEU A 148 17.64 -6.16 -2.26
N LYS A 149 16.78 -7.07 -1.86
CA LYS A 149 16.91 -8.51 -2.10
C LYS A 149 15.78 -9.01 -2.99
N VAL A 150 16.10 -9.92 -3.91
CA VAL A 150 15.13 -10.46 -4.87
C VAL A 150 14.94 -11.95 -4.64
N THR A 151 13.70 -12.43 -4.76
CA THR A 151 13.37 -13.85 -4.58
C THR A 151 12.37 -14.33 -5.64
N GLY A 152 12.39 -15.64 -5.89
CA GLY A 152 11.29 -16.35 -6.52
C GLY A 152 10.23 -16.78 -5.50
N PHE A 153 9.08 -17.22 -5.99
CA PHE A 153 7.99 -17.73 -5.17
C PHE A 153 7.17 -18.79 -5.94
N ALA A 154 6.28 -19.51 -5.27
CA ALA A 154 5.58 -20.67 -5.83
C ALA A 154 4.48 -20.29 -6.84
N TYR A 155 4.85 -19.58 -7.88
CA TYR A 155 3.96 -19.21 -8.97
C TYR A 155 4.65 -19.37 -10.33
N GLN A 156 3.93 -19.90 -11.30
CA GLN A 156 4.43 -20.06 -12.65
C GLN A 156 4.83 -18.72 -13.23
N ASP A 157 5.77 -18.29 -13.70
CA ASP A 157 6.12 -16.95 -14.19
C ASP A 157 6.77 -16.05 -13.11
N SER A 158 7.10 -16.60 -11.94
CA SER A 158 7.93 -15.94 -10.95
C SER A 158 9.35 -15.70 -11.48
N LEU A 159 10.02 -14.66 -10.99
CA LEU A 159 11.42 -14.39 -11.32
C LEU A 159 12.32 -15.56 -10.92
N GLU A 160 13.28 -15.88 -11.79
CA GLU A 160 14.33 -16.87 -11.55
C GLU A 160 15.69 -16.18 -11.40
N ALA A 161 16.71 -16.93 -10.97
CA ALA A 161 18.07 -16.43 -10.78
C ALA A 161 18.62 -15.71 -12.01
N ARG A 162 18.40 -16.27 -13.20
CA ARG A 162 18.87 -15.71 -14.47
C ARG A 162 18.23 -14.38 -14.85
N ASP A 163 17.04 -14.08 -14.30
CA ASP A 163 16.29 -12.86 -14.63
C ASP A 163 16.78 -11.65 -13.81
N VAL A 164 17.56 -11.91 -12.73
CA VAL A 164 17.95 -10.91 -11.72
C VAL A 164 19.43 -11.06 -11.31
N ALA A 165 20.30 -11.41 -12.25
CA ALA A 165 21.72 -11.68 -12.00
C ALA A 165 22.47 -10.48 -11.38
N ASP A 166 22.01 -9.26 -11.61
CA ASP A 166 22.62 -8.02 -11.10
C ASP A 166 22.17 -7.66 -9.66
N TYR A 167 21.31 -8.47 -9.05
CA TYR A 167 20.71 -8.21 -7.73
C TYR A 167 21.04 -9.34 -6.74
N GLU A 168 21.12 -8.97 -5.46
CA GLU A 168 21.26 -9.98 -4.39
C GLU A 168 20.01 -10.86 -4.34
N ARG A 169 20.17 -12.14 -4.64
CA ARG A 169 19.11 -13.11 -4.68
C ARG A 169 19.04 -13.92 -3.38
N ILE A 170 17.81 -14.17 -2.95
CA ILE A 170 17.48 -15.06 -1.85
C ILE A 170 16.77 -16.30 -2.39
N ASP A 171 17.24 -17.49 -1.99
CA ASP A 171 16.67 -18.76 -2.43
C ASP A 171 15.38 -19.12 -1.67
N SER A 172 15.33 -18.84 -0.36
CA SER A 172 14.18 -19.07 0.50
C SER A 172 13.74 -17.77 1.17
N TYR A 173 12.66 -17.18 0.70
CA TYR A 173 12.10 -15.99 1.35
C TYR A 173 11.56 -16.32 2.75
N GLN A 174 11.11 -17.55 2.99
CA GLN A 174 10.61 -18.00 4.29
C GLN A 174 11.73 -17.95 5.34
N ASP A 175 12.89 -18.51 5.01
CA ASP A 175 14.04 -18.50 5.92
C ASP A 175 14.57 -17.08 6.14
N PHE A 176 14.58 -16.28 5.09
CA PHE A 176 15.00 -14.87 5.19
C PHE A 176 14.08 -14.10 6.14
N ILE A 177 12.76 -14.21 5.98
CA ILE A 177 11.81 -13.50 6.84
C ILE A 177 11.92 -13.98 8.28
N ARG A 178 12.04 -15.30 8.53
CA ARG A 178 12.24 -15.84 9.86
C ARG A 178 13.51 -15.30 10.51
N THR A 179 14.63 -15.30 9.80
CA THR A 179 15.90 -14.74 10.30
C THR A 179 15.75 -13.24 10.59
N PHE A 180 15.04 -12.50 9.74
CA PHE A 180 14.75 -11.09 9.98
C PHE A 180 13.92 -10.90 11.26
N GLU A 181 12.87 -11.68 11.49
CA GLU A 181 12.05 -11.60 12.72
C GLU A 181 12.87 -11.89 13.99
N GLU A 182 13.82 -12.84 13.93
CA GLU A 182 14.67 -13.20 15.05
C GLU A 182 15.77 -12.18 15.36
N THR A 183 16.26 -11.47 14.35
CA THR A 183 17.48 -10.64 14.47
C THR A 183 17.24 -9.14 14.38
N ALA A 184 16.11 -8.71 13.83
CA ALA A 184 15.85 -7.30 13.55
C ALA A 184 15.72 -6.46 14.82
N GLY A 185 16.46 -5.36 14.85
CA GLY A 185 16.36 -4.34 15.90
C GLY A 185 15.08 -3.53 15.81
N LYS A 186 14.68 -2.85 16.90
CA LYS A 186 13.43 -2.05 16.96
C LYS A 186 13.31 -0.96 15.87
N LYS A 187 14.41 -0.55 15.27
CA LYS A 187 14.49 0.47 14.22
C LYS A 187 14.79 -0.12 12.84
N GLU A 188 14.52 -1.40 12.64
CA GLU A 188 14.64 -2.06 11.36
C GLU A 188 13.26 -2.44 10.82
N LEU A 189 13.06 -2.23 9.51
CA LEU A 189 11.81 -2.56 8.82
C LEU A 189 12.10 -3.36 7.55
N LEU A 190 11.28 -4.37 7.31
CA LEU A 190 11.26 -5.14 6.07
C LEU A 190 10.00 -4.80 5.28
N PHE A 191 10.17 -4.39 4.02
CA PHE A 191 9.09 -4.24 3.07
C PHE A 191 9.10 -5.38 2.07
N VAL A 192 8.01 -6.14 1.99
CA VAL A 192 7.82 -7.23 1.03
C VAL A 192 6.89 -6.73 -0.07
N THR A 193 7.35 -6.76 -1.34
CA THR A 193 6.62 -6.13 -2.46
C THR A 193 6.93 -6.75 -3.83
N GLY A 194 6.33 -6.23 -4.90
CA GLY A 194 6.58 -6.57 -6.30
C GLY A 194 5.45 -7.35 -6.99
N SER A 195 4.67 -8.13 -6.25
CA SER A 195 3.53 -8.89 -6.80
C SER A 195 2.47 -9.15 -5.74
N LEU A 196 1.19 -9.01 -6.12
CA LEU A 196 0.07 -9.41 -5.26
C LEU A 196 0.09 -10.92 -4.96
N TYR A 197 0.53 -11.75 -5.90
CA TYR A 197 0.66 -13.19 -5.67
C TYR A 197 1.74 -13.49 -4.64
N PHE A 198 2.89 -12.83 -4.77
CA PHE A 198 4.00 -13.00 -3.82
C PHE A 198 3.60 -12.59 -2.40
N ILE A 199 3.07 -11.39 -2.23
CA ILE A 199 2.68 -10.93 -0.88
C ILE A 199 1.54 -11.76 -0.28
N SER A 200 0.64 -12.33 -1.11
CA SER A 200 -0.40 -13.23 -0.64
C SER A 200 0.18 -14.54 -0.11
N GLU A 201 1.22 -15.09 -0.76
CA GLU A 201 1.92 -16.28 -0.30
C GLU A 201 2.69 -16.01 1.00
N VAL A 202 3.43 -14.89 1.07
CA VAL A 202 4.12 -14.45 2.29
C VAL A 202 3.13 -14.23 3.43
N ARG A 203 2.02 -13.57 3.15
CA ARG A 203 0.96 -13.33 4.14
C ARG A 203 0.39 -14.62 4.70
N ALA A 204 0.10 -15.59 3.84
CA ALA A 204 -0.40 -16.90 4.26
C ALA A 204 0.62 -17.64 5.14
N CYS A 205 1.91 -17.59 4.79
CA CYS A 205 3.00 -18.15 5.58
C CYS A 205 3.04 -17.54 6.99
N LEU A 206 3.05 -16.20 7.09
CA LEU A 206 3.14 -15.49 8.37
C LEU A 206 1.92 -15.72 9.28
N ILE A 207 0.70 -15.79 8.71
CA ILE A 207 -0.50 -16.06 9.50
C ILE A 207 -0.57 -17.53 9.96
N SER A 208 -0.03 -18.45 9.16
CA SER A 208 -0.02 -19.88 9.53
C SER A 208 0.96 -20.18 10.67
N SER A 209 2.07 -19.45 10.76
CA SER A 209 3.03 -19.59 11.86
C SER A 209 2.44 -19.21 13.23
N ASP A 210 1.49 -18.25 13.28
CA ASP A 210 0.82 -17.85 14.52
C ASP A 210 -0.16 -18.90 15.08
N ARG A 211 -0.51 -19.94 14.31
CA ARG A 211 -1.49 -20.96 14.73
C ARG A 211 -0.85 -22.22 15.31
N VAL A 212 0.48 -22.25 15.34
CA VAL A 212 1.26 -23.43 15.77
C VAL A 212 1.81 -23.28 17.19
N ASP A 213 1.72 -22.07 17.77
CA ASP A 213 2.03 -21.75 19.16
C ASP A 213 0.72 -21.67 20.00
#